data_329aa37a2d5b0c4f7757d53148e94f34
#
_entry.id   329aa37a2d5b0c4f7757d53148e94f34
#
_cell.length_a   1.000
_cell.length_b   1.000
_cell.length_c   1.000
_cell.angle_alpha   90.00
_cell.angle_beta   90.00
_cell.angle_gamma   90.00
#
_symmetry.space_group_name_H-M   'P 1'
#
loop_
_entity.id
_entity.type
_entity.pdbx_description
1 polymer ?
#
loop_
_entity_poly.entity_id
_entity_poly.type
_entity_poly.pdbx_seq_one_letter_code
_entity_poly.pdbx_strand_id
1 'polypeptide(L)'
;MRMRRDLIFILTVAAISASGRAQEIQRLDPSLDQLVAPNARLERIADGFNKWTEGPVWTNQGTLLFAEIPANNIDEWVPGQGVRVFMHSSGYEGSAPFKGPEPGSNGMTIDADGRVTVAGHARRNVWRLESLRPNAQITVLADLYQGKKLNSPNDLVYKSDGSLYFTDPPYGLPTQSDNDPAKEVQINGVYRIPAARQQKPGRQPDREKLQLVIKDLGRPNGIAFSPDEKFLYIAESGRKVWLRYRVQPDGSVSDGDVFLDPSSDKAPGGPDGIRVDEKGNVYGSGPGGIWVISPAGKHLGTIKVPEIVSNVAWGDADHKTLYITASTSIYRIRLKIPGASFAKGSETGSR
;
A
#
# COMPACT_ATOMS: atom_id res chain seq x y z
N MET A 1 -10.07 82.69 -10.45
CA MET A 1 -10.19 81.66 -11.49
C MET A 1 -9.70 80.34 -10.86
N ARG A 2 -10.61 79.47 -10.37
CA ARG A 2 -10.30 78.18 -9.68
C ARG A 2 -10.55 77.10 -10.70
N MET A 3 -9.50 76.37 -11.11
CA MET A 3 -9.59 75.16 -11.93
C MET A 3 -9.97 73.97 -11.05
N ARG A 4 -11.09 73.33 -11.39
CA ARG A 4 -11.50 72.01 -10.84
C ARG A 4 -10.69 70.92 -11.57
N ARG A 5 -10.03 70.05 -10.80
CA ARG A 5 -9.43 68.85 -11.29
C ARG A 5 -10.45 67.71 -11.13
N ASP A 6 -10.95 67.17 -12.24
CA ASP A 6 -11.80 66.01 -12.25
C ASP A 6 -10.88 64.75 -12.11
N LEU A 7 -11.12 63.99 -11.06
CA LEU A 7 -10.43 62.68 -10.84
C LEU A 7 -11.24 61.62 -11.59
N ILE A 8 -10.66 61.06 -12.64
CA ILE A 8 -11.21 59.87 -13.31
C ILE A 8 -10.75 58.64 -12.53
N PHE A 9 -11.72 57.96 -11.91
CA PHE A 9 -11.49 56.61 -11.31
C PHE A 9 -11.58 55.58 -12.43
N ILE A 10 -10.45 54.96 -12.78
CA ILE A 10 -10.43 53.77 -13.68
C ILE A 10 -10.66 52.55 -12.80
N LEU A 11 -11.84 51.93 -12.88
CA LEU A 11 -12.15 50.65 -12.29
C LEU A 11 -11.47 49.55 -13.15
N THR A 12 -10.34 49.04 -12.65
CA THR A 12 -9.75 47.81 -13.21
C THR A 12 -10.52 46.60 -12.73
N VAL A 13 -11.34 46.05 -13.60
CA VAL A 13 -11.98 44.74 -13.37
C VAL A 13 -10.92 43.68 -13.57
N ALA A 14 -10.41 43.10 -12.48
CA ALA A 14 -9.58 41.93 -12.52
C ALA A 14 -10.41 40.73 -13.00
N ALA A 15 -10.19 40.30 -14.21
CA ALA A 15 -10.74 39.05 -14.70
C ALA A 15 -10.06 37.90 -13.92
N ILE A 16 -10.78 37.30 -13.01
CA ILE A 16 -10.38 36.03 -12.36
C ILE A 16 -10.50 34.97 -13.45
N SER A 17 -9.39 34.65 -14.09
CA SER A 17 -9.27 33.45 -14.91
C SER A 17 -9.56 32.22 -14.03
N ALA A 18 -10.74 31.64 -14.16
CA ALA A 18 -11.01 30.31 -13.68
C ALA A 18 -10.10 29.35 -14.49
N SER A 19 -8.87 29.15 -14.03
CA SER A 19 -8.06 28.03 -14.49
C SER A 19 -8.88 26.77 -14.20
N GLY A 20 -9.38 26.12 -15.25
CA GLY A 20 -10.10 24.87 -15.16
C GLY A 20 -9.23 23.87 -14.39
N ARG A 21 -9.54 23.62 -13.11
CA ARG A 21 -8.91 22.54 -12.37
C ARG A 21 -9.17 21.25 -13.13
N ALA A 22 -8.12 20.58 -13.54
CA ALA A 22 -8.23 19.25 -14.11
C ALA A 22 -9.11 18.40 -13.19
N GLN A 23 -10.06 17.67 -13.78
CA GLN A 23 -10.99 16.85 -13.03
C GLN A 23 -10.19 15.80 -12.23
N GLU A 24 -10.17 15.93 -10.92
CA GLU A 24 -9.40 15.03 -10.01
C GLU A 24 -9.94 13.59 -10.04
N ILE A 25 -11.20 13.37 -10.48
CA ILE A 25 -11.83 12.06 -10.53
C ILE A 25 -12.40 11.84 -11.93
N GLN A 26 -11.84 10.89 -12.64
CA GLN A 26 -12.35 10.41 -13.92
C GLN A 26 -13.43 9.38 -13.66
N ARG A 27 -14.67 9.67 -14.09
CA ARG A 27 -15.84 8.80 -13.91
C ARG A 27 -16.12 8.08 -15.21
N LEU A 28 -15.97 6.75 -15.22
CA LEU A 28 -16.22 5.91 -16.40
C LEU A 28 -17.54 5.14 -16.29
N ASP A 29 -18.03 4.95 -15.05
CA ASP A 29 -19.26 4.26 -14.76
C ASP A 29 -20.06 5.01 -13.68
N PRO A 30 -21.41 5.16 -13.81
CA PRO A 30 -22.23 5.83 -12.80
C PRO A 30 -22.18 5.20 -11.40
N SER A 31 -21.86 3.91 -11.29
CA SER A 31 -21.73 3.24 -10.00
C SER A 31 -20.58 3.79 -9.15
N LEU A 32 -19.58 4.46 -9.74
CA LEU A 32 -18.54 5.17 -9.01
C LEU A 32 -19.13 6.24 -8.06
N ASP A 33 -20.27 6.83 -8.39
CA ASP A 33 -20.92 7.83 -7.55
C ASP A 33 -21.41 7.27 -6.20
N GLN A 34 -21.57 5.95 -6.10
CA GLN A 34 -21.89 5.28 -4.85
C GLN A 34 -20.66 5.12 -3.94
N LEU A 35 -19.45 5.21 -4.50
CA LEU A 35 -18.16 5.00 -3.82
C LEU A 35 -17.45 6.33 -3.53
N VAL A 36 -17.45 7.24 -4.50
CA VAL A 36 -16.74 8.52 -4.45
C VAL A 36 -17.74 9.66 -4.62
N ALA A 37 -17.86 10.52 -3.62
CA ALA A 37 -18.79 11.66 -3.68
C ALA A 37 -18.45 12.61 -4.86
N PRO A 38 -19.45 13.27 -5.50
CA PRO A 38 -19.17 14.19 -6.59
C PRO A 38 -18.24 15.35 -6.22
N ASN A 39 -18.27 15.77 -4.95
CA ASN A 39 -17.44 16.84 -4.38
C ASN A 39 -16.22 16.33 -3.61
N ALA A 40 -15.89 15.03 -3.67
CA ALA A 40 -14.68 14.51 -3.06
C ALA A 40 -13.45 15.22 -3.63
N ARG A 41 -12.46 15.48 -2.77
CA ARG A 41 -11.22 16.17 -3.12
C ARG A 41 -10.04 15.31 -2.70
N LEU A 42 -9.04 15.25 -3.57
CA LEU A 42 -7.73 14.74 -3.23
C LEU A 42 -6.98 15.82 -2.46
N GLU A 43 -6.48 15.49 -1.29
CA GLU A 43 -5.72 16.39 -0.43
C GLU A 43 -4.29 15.85 -0.28
N ARG A 44 -3.28 16.68 -0.58
CA ARG A 44 -1.90 16.38 -0.24
C ARG A 44 -1.66 16.79 1.21
N ILE A 45 -1.28 15.84 2.05
CA ILE A 45 -1.12 16.03 3.50
C ILE A 45 0.34 16.11 3.93
N ALA A 46 1.27 15.59 3.11
CA ALA A 46 2.71 15.71 3.32
C ALA A 46 3.45 15.59 1.98
N ASP A 47 4.64 16.18 1.89
CA ASP A 47 5.52 16.11 0.72
C ASP A 47 6.99 16.28 1.11
N GLY A 48 7.88 16.23 0.11
CA GLY A 48 9.32 16.47 0.31
C GLY A 48 10.12 15.21 0.65
N PHE A 49 9.52 14.02 0.49
CA PHE A 49 10.20 12.75 0.72
C PHE A 49 11.13 12.38 -0.44
N ASN A 50 12.13 11.54 -0.14
CA ASN A 50 12.89 10.88 -1.19
C ASN A 50 11.97 9.89 -1.94
N LYS A 51 12.10 9.84 -3.24
CA LYS A 51 11.41 8.85 -4.04
C LYS A 51 12.05 7.50 -3.71
N TRP A 52 11.32 6.62 -3.11
CA TRP A 52 9.94 6.22 -3.20
C TRP A 52 9.28 6.11 -1.81
N THR A 53 8.08 6.70 -1.59
CA THR A 53 7.25 6.44 -0.39
C THR A 53 6.35 5.23 -0.63
N GLU A 54 6.13 4.37 0.39
CA GLU A 54 5.43 3.09 0.29
C GLU A 54 4.71 2.66 1.57
N GLY A 55 4.01 1.55 1.48
CA GLY A 55 3.49 0.76 2.58
C GLY A 55 2.65 1.52 3.62
N PRO A 56 1.69 2.34 3.21
CA PRO A 56 0.91 3.07 4.20
C PRO A 56 0.07 2.11 5.05
N VAL A 57 0.00 2.38 6.36
CA VAL A 57 -0.89 1.67 7.28
C VAL A 57 -1.42 2.62 8.35
N TRP A 58 -2.74 2.60 8.55
CA TRP A 58 -3.39 3.36 9.61
C TRP A 58 -3.33 2.59 10.92
N THR A 59 -2.81 3.22 11.96
CA THR A 59 -2.62 2.59 13.27
C THR A 59 -3.84 2.77 14.18
N ASN A 60 -3.96 1.95 15.21
CA ASN A 60 -4.97 2.09 16.26
C ASN A 60 -4.72 3.31 17.17
N GLN A 61 -3.59 4.02 17.01
CA GLN A 61 -3.30 5.29 17.67
C GLN A 61 -3.83 6.50 16.90
N GLY A 62 -4.46 6.28 15.72
CA GLY A 62 -5.00 7.35 14.89
C GLY A 62 -3.90 8.09 14.09
N THR A 63 -2.85 7.40 13.71
CA THR A 63 -1.73 7.92 12.90
C THR A 63 -1.49 7.06 11.67
N LEU A 64 -0.84 7.61 10.66
CA LEU A 64 -0.44 6.89 9.46
C LEU A 64 1.05 6.61 9.52
N LEU A 65 1.44 5.32 9.49
CA LEU A 65 2.82 4.93 9.21
C LEU A 65 2.97 4.69 7.70
N PHE A 66 4.15 5.01 7.17
CA PHE A 66 4.54 4.71 5.78
C PHE A 66 6.06 4.57 5.69
N ALA A 67 6.52 3.82 4.70
CA ALA A 67 7.94 3.65 4.42
C ALA A 67 8.45 4.78 3.51
N GLU A 68 9.57 5.41 3.87
CA GLU A 68 10.42 6.19 2.98
C GLU A 68 11.61 5.30 2.61
N ILE A 69 11.46 4.52 1.52
CA ILE A 69 12.38 3.41 1.23
C ILE A 69 13.83 3.89 1.04
N PRO A 70 14.14 4.94 0.24
CA PRO A 70 15.52 5.38 0.05
C PRO A 70 16.16 5.98 1.30
N ALA A 71 15.37 6.53 2.23
CA ALA A 71 15.85 7.02 3.52
C ALA A 71 16.05 5.91 4.55
N ASN A 72 15.59 4.69 4.25
CA ASN A 72 15.60 3.55 5.17
C ASN A 72 14.81 3.82 6.45
N ASN A 73 13.70 4.57 6.34
CA ASN A 73 12.85 4.96 7.46
C ASN A 73 11.46 4.33 7.36
N ILE A 74 10.81 4.20 8.51
CA ILE A 74 9.36 4.29 8.64
C ILE A 74 9.06 5.65 9.23
N ASP A 75 8.23 6.43 8.54
CA ASP A 75 7.77 7.73 8.98
C ASP A 75 6.34 7.63 9.51
N GLU A 76 5.98 8.57 10.38
CA GLU A 76 4.66 8.69 10.97
C GLU A 76 4.07 10.07 10.68
N TRP A 77 2.95 10.09 9.98
CA TRP A 77 2.13 11.29 9.89
C TRP A 77 1.10 11.30 11.03
N VAL A 78 1.13 12.36 11.82
CA VAL A 78 0.20 12.59 12.95
C VAL A 78 -0.76 13.71 12.57
N PRO A 79 -2.10 13.48 12.58
CA PRO A 79 -3.07 14.51 12.26
C PRO A 79 -2.83 15.80 13.04
N GLY A 80 -2.73 16.94 12.33
CA GLY A 80 -2.51 18.26 12.92
C GLY A 80 -1.09 18.54 13.44
N GLN A 81 -0.17 17.56 13.41
CA GLN A 81 1.21 17.74 13.87
C GLN A 81 2.25 17.58 12.74
N GLY A 82 1.85 16.95 11.60
CA GLY A 82 2.76 16.69 10.48
C GLY A 82 3.48 15.37 10.58
N VAL A 83 4.66 15.28 9.95
CA VAL A 83 5.44 14.04 9.83
C VAL A 83 6.64 14.04 10.78
N ARG A 84 6.94 12.88 11.33
CA ARG A 84 8.17 12.59 12.09
C ARG A 84 8.70 11.21 11.74
N VAL A 85 9.99 11.00 11.93
CA VAL A 85 10.57 9.65 11.81
C VAL A 85 10.09 8.80 12.99
N PHE A 86 9.45 7.67 12.67
CA PHE A 86 9.02 6.67 13.64
C PHE A 86 10.14 5.66 13.93
N MET A 87 10.83 5.20 12.87
CA MET A 87 11.92 4.22 12.97
C MET A 87 12.98 4.47 11.89
N HIS A 88 14.24 4.52 12.31
CA HIS A 88 15.39 4.46 11.41
C HIS A 88 15.81 3.01 11.15
N SER A 89 16.50 2.76 10.04
CA SER A 89 17.00 1.43 9.66
C SER A 89 15.89 0.39 9.60
N SER A 90 14.78 0.76 8.96
CA SER A 90 13.59 -0.09 8.84
C SER A 90 13.83 -1.35 7.99
N GLY A 91 14.78 -1.29 7.04
CA GLY A 91 15.22 -2.38 6.18
C GLY A 91 16.67 -2.76 6.45
N TYR A 92 17.61 -2.12 5.76
CA TYR A 92 19.03 -2.43 5.87
C TYR A 92 19.64 -1.99 7.21
N GLU A 93 20.33 -2.91 7.90
CA GLU A 93 20.96 -2.67 9.20
C GLU A 93 22.50 -2.74 9.16
N GLY A 94 23.09 -2.91 7.97
CA GLY A 94 24.56 -2.99 7.84
C GLY A 94 25.26 -1.66 8.06
N SER A 95 26.51 -1.69 8.51
CA SER A 95 27.35 -0.49 8.73
C SER A 95 27.91 0.12 7.44
N ALA A 96 28.04 -0.67 6.38
CA ALA A 96 28.45 -0.18 5.07
C ALA A 96 27.23 0.38 4.28
N PRO A 97 27.42 1.33 3.37
CA PRO A 97 26.33 1.81 2.52
C PRO A 97 25.65 0.66 1.76
N PHE A 98 24.33 0.68 1.72
CA PHE A 98 23.57 -0.28 0.89
C PHE A 98 23.88 -0.04 -0.59
N LYS A 99 24.09 -1.12 -1.33
CA LYS A 99 24.52 -1.04 -2.75
C LYS A 99 23.37 -0.90 -3.74
N GLY A 100 22.14 -0.72 -3.27
CA GLY A 100 20.95 -0.58 -4.11
C GLY A 100 20.19 0.72 -3.83
N PRO A 101 19.13 1.00 -4.60
CA PRO A 101 18.34 2.22 -4.42
C PRO A 101 17.34 2.12 -3.26
N GLU A 102 17.03 0.91 -2.76
CA GLU A 102 15.93 0.66 -1.83
C GLU A 102 16.38 -0.04 -0.54
N PRO A 103 17.10 0.68 0.36
CA PRO A 103 17.58 0.12 1.62
C PRO A 103 16.47 -0.10 2.67
N GLY A 104 15.33 0.56 2.57
CA GLY A 104 14.27 0.58 3.58
C GLY A 104 13.40 -0.67 3.60
N SER A 105 12.40 -0.64 4.47
CA SER A 105 11.23 -1.53 4.41
C SER A 105 10.26 -1.08 3.31
N ASN A 106 9.26 -1.91 2.98
CA ASN A 106 8.25 -1.62 1.98
C ASN A 106 6.84 -1.72 2.59
N GLY A 107 5.99 -2.64 2.15
CA GLY A 107 4.61 -2.77 2.58
C GLY A 107 4.44 -2.99 4.10
N MET A 108 3.34 -2.49 4.63
CA MET A 108 2.93 -2.71 6.01
C MET A 108 1.46 -3.10 6.10
N THR A 109 1.12 -3.89 7.09
CA THR A 109 -0.25 -4.25 7.47
C THR A 109 -0.39 -4.30 8.98
N ILE A 110 -1.64 -4.33 9.47
CA ILE A 110 -1.94 -4.42 10.88
C ILE A 110 -2.70 -5.72 11.18
N ASP A 111 -2.35 -6.40 12.27
CA ASP A 111 -3.10 -7.57 12.71
C ASP A 111 -4.28 -7.20 13.62
N ALA A 112 -5.09 -8.19 13.98
CA ALA A 112 -6.27 -7.98 14.82
C ALA A 112 -5.94 -7.51 16.26
N ASP A 113 -4.69 -7.63 16.69
CA ASP A 113 -4.21 -7.13 17.99
C ASP A 113 -3.65 -5.70 17.87
N GLY A 114 -3.73 -5.09 16.68
CA GLY A 114 -3.22 -3.75 16.39
C GLY A 114 -1.70 -3.66 16.23
N ARG A 115 -1.02 -4.79 16.00
CA ARG A 115 0.42 -4.84 15.80
C ARG A 115 0.77 -4.67 14.33
N VAL A 116 1.74 -3.82 14.02
CA VAL A 116 2.18 -3.57 12.65
C VAL A 116 3.16 -4.65 12.21
N THR A 117 2.86 -5.28 11.08
CA THR A 117 3.75 -6.23 10.39
C THR A 117 4.29 -5.59 9.13
N VAL A 118 5.57 -5.77 8.89
CA VAL A 118 6.37 -5.05 7.91
C VAL A 118 7.06 -6.03 6.95
N ALA A 119 6.98 -5.75 5.68
CA ALA A 119 7.81 -6.34 4.65
C ALA A 119 9.20 -5.70 4.70
N GLY A 120 10.16 -6.42 5.24
CA GLY A 120 11.50 -5.90 5.54
C GLY A 120 12.43 -5.91 4.33
N HIS A 121 11.91 -5.66 3.19
CA HIS A 121 12.48 -5.46 1.85
C HIS A 121 14.01 -5.71 1.74
N ALA A 122 14.87 -4.71 1.99
CA ALA A 122 16.32 -4.91 2.00
C ALA A 122 16.84 -5.79 3.16
N ARG A 123 16.09 -5.95 4.23
CA ARG A 123 16.36 -6.91 5.30
C ARG A 123 16.07 -8.36 4.87
N ARG A 124 15.28 -8.54 3.82
CA ARG A 124 14.90 -9.83 3.23
C ARG A 124 14.16 -10.75 4.21
N ASN A 125 13.22 -10.16 4.97
CA ASN A 125 12.39 -10.87 5.93
C ASN A 125 11.02 -10.21 6.09
N VAL A 126 10.13 -10.88 6.80
CA VAL A 126 8.88 -10.30 7.30
C VAL A 126 8.99 -10.24 8.80
N TRP A 127 8.73 -9.07 9.37
CA TRP A 127 8.83 -8.87 10.82
C TRP A 127 7.64 -8.07 11.36
N ARG A 128 7.40 -8.16 12.68
CA ARG A 128 6.29 -7.52 13.35
C ARG A 128 6.77 -6.71 14.55
N LEU A 129 6.27 -5.48 14.68
CA LEU A 129 6.37 -4.67 15.90
C LEU A 129 5.36 -5.19 16.92
N GLU A 130 5.81 -5.55 18.10
CA GLU A 130 4.92 -6.03 19.17
C GLU A 130 4.16 -4.90 19.87
N SER A 131 4.58 -3.64 19.68
CA SER A 131 3.84 -2.43 20.05
C SER A 131 4.33 -1.22 19.26
N LEU A 132 3.56 -0.12 19.27
CA LEU A 132 3.93 1.16 18.66
C LEU A 132 4.65 2.09 19.66
N ARG A 133 5.37 1.53 20.66
CA ARG A 133 6.18 2.31 21.60
C ARG A 133 7.62 2.41 21.10
N PRO A 134 8.37 3.45 21.48
CA PRO A 134 9.80 3.51 21.20
C PRO A 134 10.52 2.23 21.70
N ASN A 135 11.47 1.72 20.90
CA ASN A 135 12.22 0.49 21.19
C ASN A 135 11.33 -0.76 21.38
N ALA A 136 10.20 -0.82 20.69
CA ALA A 136 9.35 -2.00 20.70
C ALA A 136 10.11 -3.24 20.25
N GLN A 137 9.81 -4.38 20.88
CA GLN A 137 10.35 -5.66 20.46
C GLN A 137 9.91 -5.97 19.02
N ILE A 138 10.85 -6.46 18.22
CA ILE A 138 10.61 -6.97 16.88
C ILE A 138 10.59 -8.49 16.91
N THR A 139 9.58 -9.09 16.24
CA THR A 139 9.51 -10.53 16.01
C THR A 139 9.63 -10.80 14.53
N VAL A 140 10.65 -11.56 14.13
CA VAL A 140 10.79 -12.04 12.74
C VAL A 140 9.77 -13.16 12.53
N LEU A 141 8.93 -13.03 11.51
CA LEU A 141 7.89 -14.00 11.16
C LEU A 141 8.33 -14.95 10.03
N ALA A 142 9.13 -14.47 9.09
CA ALA A 142 9.76 -15.26 8.02
C ALA A 142 11.05 -14.61 7.55
N ASP A 143 12.06 -15.41 7.23
CA ASP A 143 13.36 -14.96 6.70
C ASP A 143 13.96 -15.93 5.67
N LEU A 144 13.63 -17.22 5.75
CA LEU A 144 14.12 -18.25 4.85
C LEU A 144 12.97 -19.08 4.27
N TYR A 145 13.15 -19.49 3.03
CA TYR A 145 12.36 -20.55 2.39
C TYR A 145 13.27 -21.66 1.90
N GLN A 146 13.05 -22.89 2.40
CA GLN A 146 13.88 -24.06 2.10
C GLN A 146 15.40 -23.81 2.33
N GLY A 147 15.74 -23.13 3.44
CA GLY A 147 17.10 -22.81 3.81
C GLY A 147 17.74 -21.64 3.06
N LYS A 148 17.04 -21.00 2.13
CA LYS A 148 17.51 -19.87 1.33
C LYS A 148 16.83 -18.58 1.78
N LYS A 149 17.57 -17.47 1.77
CA LYS A 149 17.00 -16.16 2.06
C LYS A 149 15.92 -15.78 1.06
N LEU A 150 14.82 -15.19 1.58
CA LEU A 150 13.80 -14.56 0.75
C LEU A 150 14.41 -13.52 -0.20
N ASN A 151 13.72 -13.16 -1.27
CA ASN A 151 14.20 -12.13 -2.19
C ASN A 151 14.14 -10.75 -1.54
N SER A 152 13.00 -10.14 -1.50
CA SER A 152 12.74 -8.88 -0.80
C SER A 152 11.23 -8.71 -0.58
N PRO A 153 10.67 -9.24 0.52
CA PRO A 153 9.24 -9.10 0.80
C PRO A 153 8.74 -7.68 0.54
N ASN A 154 7.62 -7.56 -0.20
CA ASN A 154 7.18 -6.29 -0.73
C ASN A 154 5.85 -5.83 -0.12
N ASP A 155 4.72 -6.49 -0.36
CA ASP A 155 3.43 -6.16 0.27
C ASP A 155 2.83 -7.38 0.96
N LEU A 156 1.88 -7.14 1.87
CA LEU A 156 1.40 -8.21 2.76
C LEU A 156 -0.02 -7.93 3.28
N VAL A 157 -0.75 -9.02 3.54
CA VAL A 157 -2.13 -8.97 4.04
C VAL A 157 -2.41 -10.12 5.00
N TYR A 158 -3.07 -9.82 6.12
CA TYR A 158 -3.61 -10.86 7.01
C TYR A 158 -4.92 -11.40 6.48
N LYS A 159 -5.13 -12.70 6.68
CA LYS A 159 -6.42 -13.37 6.56
C LYS A 159 -7.08 -13.44 7.95
N SER A 160 -8.41 -13.53 8.00
CA SER A 160 -9.19 -13.57 9.26
C SER A 160 -8.81 -14.73 10.18
N ASP A 161 -8.26 -15.82 9.64
CA ASP A 161 -7.74 -16.96 10.41
C ASP A 161 -6.39 -16.70 11.10
N GLY A 162 -5.82 -15.49 10.88
CA GLY A 162 -4.53 -15.07 11.43
C GLY A 162 -3.32 -15.52 10.62
N SER A 163 -3.51 -16.15 9.47
CA SER A 163 -2.42 -16.38 8.51
C SER A 163 -2.06 -15.08 7.78
N LEU A 164 -0.79 -14.96 7.39
CA LEU A 164 -0.25 -13.80 6.68
C LEU A 164 0.20 -14.23 5.29
N TYR A 165 -0.21 -13.49 4.27
CA TYR A 165 0.27 -13.66 2.90
C TYR A 165 1.13 -12.47 2.52
N PHE A 166 2.22 -12.72 1.78
CA PHE A 166 3.12 -11.67 1.31
C PHE A 166 3.73 -12.00 -0.05
N THR A 167 4.08 -10.97 -0.79
CA THR A 167 4.77 -11.04 -2.08
C THR A 167 6.27 -10.91 -1.90
N ASP A 168 7.07 -11.60 -2.73
CA ASP A 168 8.53 -11.65 -2.60
C ASP A 168 9.25 -11.44 -3.96
N PRO A 169 9.12 -10.25 -4.59
CA PRO A 169 9.84 -9.87 -5.80
C PRO A 169 11.29 -9.47 -5.47
N PRO A 170 12.18 -9.23 -6.46
CA PRO A 170 13.58 -8.87 -6.24
C PRO A 170 13.85 -7.37 -6.09
N TYR A 171 12.83 -6.50 -5.88
CA TYR A 171 13.02 -5.04 -5.87
C TYR A 171 13.97 -4.52 -4.79
N GLY A 172 14.01 -5.14 -3.60
CA GLY A 172 14.92 -4.77 -2.50
C GLY A 172 16.31 -5.39 -2.61
N LEU A 173 16.60 -6.16 -3.68
CA LEU A 173 17.97 -6.60 -3.96
C LEU A 173 18.78 -5.47 -4.60
N PRO A 174 20.12 -5.46 -4.45
CA PRO A 174 20.97 -4.37 -4.95
C PRO A 174 20.78 -3.96 -6.40
N THR A 175 20.56 -4.92 -7.29
CA THR A 175 20.36 -4.66 -8.73
C THR A 175 18.89 -4.65 -9.14
N GLN A 176 17.97 -4.92 -8.22
CA GLN A 176 16.54 -5.06 -8.48
C GLN A 176 16.20 -6.07 -9.59
N SER A 177 17.05 -7.05 -9.82
CA SER A 177 17.01 -7.96 -10.95
C SER A 177 16.88 -9.42 -10.53
N ASP A 178 16.28 -10.24 -11.38
CA ASP A 178 16.25 -11.70 -11.20
C ASP A 178 17.64 -12.34 -11.31
N ASN A 179 18.59 -11.63 -11.92
CA ASN A 179 19.98 -12.03 -12.02
C ASN A 179 20.87 -11.45 -10.92
N ASP A 180 20.29 -10.86 -9.85
CA ASP A 180 21.06 -10.31 -8.74
C ASP A 180 21.90 -11.41 -8.08
N PRO A 181 23.22 -11.21 -7.88
CA PRO A 181 24.09 -12.20 -7.23
C PRO A 181 23.66 -12.58 -5.81
N ALA A 182 22.92 -11.70 -5.12
CA ALA A 182 22.39 -11.96 -3.78
C ALA A 182 21.07 -12.77 -3.80
N LYS A 183 20.46 -12.99 -4.97
CA LYS A 183 19.21 -13.72 -5.09
C LYS A 183 19.43 -15.22 -4.87
N GLU A 184 18.92 -15.75 -3.75
CA GLU A 184 19.05 -17.16 -3.39
C GLU A 184 17.82 -17.98 -3.81
N VAL A 185 16.61 -17.47 -3.53
CA VAL A 185 15.35 -18.07 -3.99
C VAL A 185 15.08 -17.60 -5.42
N GLN A 186 15.01 -18.54 -6.36
CA GLN A 186 14.84 -18.21 -7.79
C GLN A 186 13.40 -17.82 -8.16
N ILE A 187 12.44 -18.11 -7.29
CA ILE A 187 11.01 -17.86 -7.49
C ILE A 187 10.66 -16.46 -6.97
N ASN A 188 9.98 -15.66 -7.78
CA ASN A 188 9.29 -14.48 -7.35
C ASN A 188 7.83 -14.91 -7.05
N GLY A 189 7.51 -15.11 -5.80
CA GLY A 189 6.27 -15.78 -5.43
C GLY A 189 5.41 -15.04 -4.43
N VAL A 190 4.27 -15.65 -4.12
CA VAL A 190 3.46 -15.31 -2.95
C VAL A 190 3.62 -16.41 -1.93
N TYR A 191 3.90 -16.02 -0.70
CA TYR A 191 4.08 -16.93 0.42
C TYR A 191 3.00 -16.74 1.46
N ARG A 192 2.72 -17.81 2.23
CA ARG A 192 1.81 -17.81 3.36
C ARG A 192 2.54 -18.26 4.63
N ILE A 193 2.36 -17.53 5.72
CA ILE A 193 2.76 -17.91 7.07
C ILE A 193 1.49 -18.33 7.81
N PRO A 194 1.22 -19.64 8.00
CA PRO A 194 0.08 -20.10 8.77
C PRO A 194 0.17 -19.60 10.22
N ALA A 195 -0.96 -19.14 10.78
CA ALA A 195 -1.05 -18.67 12.17
C ALA A 195 0.03 -17.62 12.56
N ALA A 196 0.42 -16.74 11.64
CA ALA A 196 1.43 -15.70 11.86
C ALA A 196 1.09 -14.80 13.06
N ARG A 197 -0.21 -14.48 13.22
CA ARG A 197 -0.71 -13.67 14.34
C ARG A 197 -0.42 -14.31 15.70
N GLN A 198 -0.49 -15.64 15.80
CA GLN A 198 -0.32 -16.41 17.03
C GLN A 198 1.17 -16.62 17.39
N GLN A 199 2.10 -16.28 16.50
CA GLN A 199 3.53 -16.41 16.82
C GLN A 199 3.90 -15.51 18.01
N LYS A 200 4.52 -16.12 19.03
CA LYS A 200 4.90 -15.41 20.28
C LYS A 200 6.02 -14.39 20.03
N PRO A 201 6.00 -13.26 20.75
CA PRO A 201 7.04 -12.24 20.67
C PRO A 201 8.44 -12.82 20.88
N GLY A 202 9.39 -12.37 20.05
CA GLY A 202 10.80 -12.76 20.12
C GLY A 202 11.13 -14.20 19.75
N ARG A 203 10.14 -15.02 19.37
CA ARG A 203 10.39 -16.40 18.94
C ARG A 203 10.97 -16.40 17.53
N GLN A 204 11.89 -17.33 17.26
CA GLN A 204 12.41 -17.56 15.90
C GLN A 204 11.28 -18.01 14.96
N PRO A 205 11.33 -17.61 13.67
CA PRO A 205 10.33 -18.00 12.69
C PRO A 205 10.28 -19.52 12.52
N ASP A 206 9.07 -20.04 12.34
CA ASP A 206 8.85 -21.44 12.01
C ASP A 206 9.04 -21.61 10.48
N ARG A 207 10.30 -21.77 10.09
CA ARG A 207 10.73 -21.81 8.68
C ARG A 207 10.14 -22.98 7.90
N GLU A 208 9.82 -24.08 8.59
CA GLU A 208 9.23 -25.27 7.95
C GLU A 208 7.77 -25.06 7.59
N LYS A 209 7.09 -24.12 8.26
CA LYS A 209 5.70 -23.78 7.98
C LYS A 209 5.50 -22.71 6.90
N LEU A 210 6.55 -22.08 6.39
CA LEU A 210 6.43 -21.12 5.30
C LEU A 210 6.02 -21.85 4.02
N GLN A 211 4.89 -21.45 3.45
CA GLN A 211 4.28 -22.09 2.28
C GLN A 211 4.39 -21.18 1.07
N LEU A 212 4.87 -21.70 -0.05
CA LEU A 212 4.77 -21.05 -1.36
C LEU A 212 3.38 -21.33 -1.94
N VAL A 213 2.56 -20.29 -2.15
CA VAL A 213 1.19 -20.44 -2.63
C VAL A 213 1.00 -20.05 -4.09
N ILE A 214 1.85 -19.16 -4.62
CA ILE A 214 1.90 -18.82 -6.05
C ILE A 214 3.37 -18.71 -6.47
N LYS A 215 3.75 -19.40 -7.55
CA LYS A 215 5.15 -19.49 -8.01
C LYS A 215 5.42 -18.87 -9.38
N ASP A 216 4.39 -18.70 -10.20
CA ASP A 216 4.55 -18.35 -11.62
C ASP A 216 4.29 -16.86 -11.86
N LEU A 217 4.97 -16.00 -11.08
CA LEU A 217 4.87 -14.54 -11.16
C LEU A 217 6.20 -13.91 -11.57
N GLY A 218 6.13 -12.83 -12.36
CA GLY A 218 7.31 -12.07 -12.73
C GLY A 218 7.73 -11.10 -11.63
N ARG A 219 6.83 -10.20 -11.27
CA ARG A 219 7.05 -9.12 -10.28
C ARG A 219 5.82 -8.91 -9.39
N PRO A 220 5.48 -9.89 -8.50
CA PRO A 220 4.34 -9.73 -7.62
C PRO A 220 4.57 -8.55 -6.66
N ASN A 221 3.56 -7.70 -6.50
CA ASN A 221 3.62 -6.49 -5.71
C ASN A 221 2.42 -6.42 -4.75
N GLY A 222 1.49 -5.49 -4.92
CA GLY A 222 0.33 -5.34 -4.05
C GLY A 222 -0.50 -6.62 -3.91
N ILE A 223 -1.03 -6.86 -2.71
CA ILE A 223 -1.79 -8.04 -2.36
C ILE A 223 -2.99 -7.69 -1.49
N ALA A 224 -4.17 -8.24 -1.81
CA ALA A 224 -5.38 -8.03 -1.03
C ALA A 224 -6.37 -9.19 -1.18
N PHE A 225 -7.15 -9.47 -0.13
CA PHE A 225 -8.28 -10.40 -0.21
C PHE A 225 -9.58 -9.68 -0.59
N SER A 226 -10.53 -10.41 -1.21
CA SER A 226 -11.94 -9.99 -1.22
C SER A 226 -12.51 -10.01 0.21
N PRO A 227 -13.58 -9.23 0.52
CA PRO A 227 -14.12 -9.17 1.88
C PRO A 227 -14.62 -10.52 2.43
N ASP A 228 -15.05 -11.43 1.55
CA ASP A 228 -15.45 -12.79 1.89
C ASP A 228 -14.30 -13.80 1.86
N GLU A 229 -13.07 -13.31 1.60
CA GLU A 229 -11.83 -14.08 1.52
C GLU A 229 -11.83 -15.23 0.50
N LYS A 230 -12.76 -15.21 -0.47
CA LYS A 230 -12.81 -16.22 -1.54
C LYS A 230 -11.84 -15.95 -2.67
N PHE A 231 -11.36 -14.70 -2.79
CA PHE A 231 -10.41 -14.29 -3.81
C PHE A 231 -9.21 -13.59 -3.20
N LEU A 232 -8.05 -13.83 -3.80
CA LEU A 232 -6.80 -13.12 -3.55
C LEU A 232 -6.44 -12.36 -4.82
N TYR A 233 -6.28 -11.05 -4.70
CA TYR A 233 -5.85 -10.16 -5.77
C TYR A 233 -4.35 -9.89 -5.65
N ILE A 234 -3.64 -9.89 -6.79
CA ILE A 234 -2.22 -9.58 -6.90
C ILE A 234 -2.01 -8.54 -7.97
N ALA A 235 -1.32 -7.46 -7.65
CA ALA A 235 -0.74 -6.58 -8.65
C ALA A 235 0.55 -7.21 -9.19
N GLU A 236 0.57 -7.52 -10.48
CA GLU A 236 1.72 -8.09 -11.16
C GLU A 236 2.39 -6.99 -12.00
N SER A 237 3.34 -6.30 -11.38
CA SER A 237 3.98 -5.11 -11.95
C SER A 237 4.81 -5.41 -13.20
N GLY A 238 5.38 -6.61 -13.32
CA GLY A 238 6.16 -7.04 -14.49
C GLY A 238 5.30 -7.17 -15.75
N ARG A 239 4.11 -7.74 -15.62
CA ARG A 239 3.12 -7.87 -16.70
C ARG A 239 2.19 -6.65 -16.80
N LYS A 240 2.23 -5.77 -15.80
CA LYS A 240 1.35 -4.60 -15.66
C LYS A 240 -0.13 -4.97 -15.65
N VAL A 241 -0.52 -6.00 -14.90
CA VAL A 241 -1.92 -6.46 -14.78
C VAL A 241 -2.28 -6.68 -13.32
N TRP A 242 -3.57 -6.68 -13.01
CA TRP A 242 -4.08 -7.25 -11.77
C TRP A 242 -4.55 -8.68 -12.04
N LEU A 243 -4.11 -9.59 -11.17
CA LEU A 243 -4.49 -11.01 -11.18
C LEU A 243 -5.47 -11.29 -10.05
N ARG A 244 -6.29 -12.31 -10.23
CA ARG A 244 -7.20 -12.82 -9.22
C ARG A 244 -7.07 -14.34 -9.12
N TYR A 245 -6.95 -14.83 -7.90
CA TYR A 245 -6.87 -16.26 -7.58
C TYR A 245 -8.03 -16.65 -6.67
N ARG A 246 -8.53 -17.88 -6.80
CA ARG A 246 -9.52 -18.44 -5.89
C ARG A 246 -8.82 -19.01 -4.66
N VAL A 247 -9.25 -18.60 -3.47
CA VAL A 247 -8.72 -19.09 -2.18
C VAL A 247 -9.42 -20.38 -1.80
N GLN A 248 -8.63 -21.40 -1.43
CA GLN A 248 -9.12 -22.69 -0.99
C GLN A 248 -9.27 -22.74 0.55
N PRO A 249 -10.07 -23.68 1.10
CA PRO A 249 -10.27 -23.81 2.55
C PRO A 249 -8.97 -24.06 3.34
N ASP A 250 -7.97 -24.70 2.73
CA ASP A 250 -6.66 -24.96 3.35
C ASP A 250 -5.72 -23.74 3.29
N GLY A 251 -6.15 -22.66 2.64
CA GLY A 251 -5.38 -21.44 2.44
C GLY A 251 -4.45 -21.47 1.22
N SER A 252 -4.44 -22.53 0.43
CA SER A 252 -3.86 -22.53 -0.91
C SER A 252 -4.70 -21.69 -1.88
N VAL A 253 -4.18 -21.42 -3.08
CA VAL A 253 -4.93 -20.71 -4.12
C VAL A 253 -4.88 -21.47 -5.43
N SER A 254 -5.90 -21.26 -6.27
CA SER A 254 -6.02 -21.87 -7.59
C SER A 254 -6.66 -20.91 -8.60
N ASP A 255 -6.78 -21.34 -9.84
CA ASP A 255 -7.54 -20.67 -10.90
C ASP A 255 -7.13 -19.19 -11.08
N GLY A 256 -5.82 -18.93 -11.19
CA GLY A 256 -5.29 -17.58 -11.42
C GLY A 256 -5.65 -17.06 -12.81
N ASP A 257 -6.37 -15.94 -12.88
CA ASP A 257 -6.73 -15.26 -14.12
C ASP A 257 -6.37 -13.77 -14.10
N VAL A 258 -6.35 -13.15 -15.27
CA VAL A 258 -6.22 -11.68 -15.38
C VAL A 258 -7.55 -11.07 -14.94
N PHE A 259 -7.54 -10.39 -13.81
CA PHE A 259 -8.70 -9.68 -13.29
C PHE A 259 -8.98 -8.40 -14.07
N LEU A 260 -7.92 -7.62 -14.38
CA LEU A 260 -7.98 -6.45 -15.24
C LEU A 260 -6.60 -6.14 -15.85
N ASP A 261 -6.60 -5.77 -17.12
CA ASP A 261 -5.42 -5.30 -17.86
C ASP A 261 -5.57 -3.81 -18.18
N PRO A 262 -4.75 -2.92 -17.56
CA PRO A 262 -4.77 -1.50 -17.83
C PRO A 262 -3.89 -1.07 -19.03
N SER A 263 -3.36 -1.97 -19.83
CA SER A 263 -2.36 -1.68 -20.88
C SER A 263 -2.84 -0.72 -21.98
N SER A 264 -4.15 -0.52 -22.10
CA SER A 264 -4.75 0.47 -23.01
C SER A 264 -4.52 1.91 -22.56
N ASP A 265 -4.38 2.17 -21.25
CA ASP A 265 -4.06 3.49 -20.70
C ASP A 265 -2.54 3.71 -20.73
N LYS A 266 -2.11 4.87 -21.27
CA LYS A 266 -0.68 5.22 -21.43
C LYS A 266 -0.20 6.26 -20.42
N ALA A 267 -1.04 6.64 -19.46
CA ALA A 267 -0.63 7.53 -18.39
C ALA A 267 0.49 6.88 -17.54
N PRO A 268 1.34 7.68 -16.88
CA PRO A 268 2.40 7.16 -16.01
C PRO A 268 1.83 6.33 -14.86
N GLY A 269 2.61 5.33 -14.40
CA GLY A 269 2.24 4.42 -13.32
C GLY A 269 1.80 3.05 -13.82
N GLY A 270 1.42 2.20 -12.91
CA GLY A 270 0.98 0.83 -13.19
C GLY A 270 0.53 0.09 -11.94
N PRO A 271 0.12 -1.16 -12.06
CA PRO A 271 -0.23 -2.00 -10.91
C PRO A 271 0.93 -2.12 -9.92
N ASP A 272 0.68 -1.63 -8.68
CA ASP A 272 1.60 -1.63 -7.55
C ASP A 272 0.81 -2.00 -6.29
N GLY A 273 0.61 -1.13 -5.30
CA GLY A 273 -0.19 -1.42 -4.13
C GLY A 273 -1.70 -1.51 -4.44
N ILE A 274 -2.41 -2.35 -3.68
CA ILE A 274 -3.87 -2.53 -3.81
C ILE A 274 -4.54 -2.72 -2.45
N ARG A 275 -5.79 -2.25 -2.32
CA ARG A 275 -6.68 -2.54 -1.18
C ARG A 275 -8.12 -2.70 -1.67
N VAL A 276 -8.99 -3.24 -0.82
CA VAL A 276 -10.38 -3.57 -1.16
C VAL A 276 -11.32 -2.88 -0.16
N ASP A 277 -12.50 -2.45 -0.61
CA ASP A 277 -13.55 -1.96 0.27
C ASP A 277 -14.50 -3.07 0.74
N GLU A 278 -15.38 -2.79 1.70
CA GLU A 278 -16.34 -3.77 2.25
C GLU A 278 -17.32 -4.35 1.19
N LYS A 279 -17.49 -3.67 0.06
CA LYS A 279 -18.32 -4.15 -1.06
C LYS A 279 -17.54 -4.93 -2.11
N GLY A 280 -16.23 -5.11 -1.90
CA GLY A 280 -15.35 -5.86 -2.79
C GLY A 280 -14.80 -5.06 -3.97
N ASN A 281 -14.99 -3.73 -4.00
CA ASN A 281 -14.33 -2.93 -5.02
C ASN A 281 -12.83 -2.84 -4.71
N VAL A 282 -12.00 -3.01 -5.72
CA VAL A 282 -10.54 -2.94 -5.63
C VAL A 282 -10.07 -1.52 -5.95
N TYR A 283 -9.24 -0.97 -5.08
CA TYR A 283 -8.54 0.29 -5.25
C TYR A 283 -7.06 -0.01 -5.45
N GLY A 284 -6.61 0.07 -6.70
CA GLY A 284 -5.24 -0.26 -7.08
C GLY A 284 -4.52 0.93 -7.68
N SER A 285 -3.24 1.09 -7.35
CA SER A 285 -2.38 1.99 -8.11
C SER A 285 -2.35 1.54 -9.58
N GLY A 286 -2.47 2.49 -10.48
CA GLY A 286 -2.55 2.23 -11.90
C GLY A 286 -2.11 3.44 -12.74
N PRO A 287 -2.22 3.38 -14.05
CA PRO A 287 -1.92 4.52 -14.90
C PRO A 287 -2.71 5.77 -14.49
N GLY A 288 -1.99 6.86 -14.18
CA GLY A 288 -2.58 8.17 -13.85
C GLY A 288 -3.19 8.32 -12.46
N GLY A 289 -3.13 7.30 -11.58
CA GLY A 289 -3.66 7.40 -10.22
C GLY A 289 -4.19 6.10 -9.64
N ILE A 290 -5.25 6.18 -8.86
CA ILE A 290 -5.94 5.01 -8.26
C ILE A 290 -7.08 4.57 -9.17
N TRP A 291 -7.02 3.36 -9.66
CA TRP A 291 -8.11 2.71 -10.38
C TRP A 291 -9.11 2.12 -9.39
N VAL A 292 -10.37 2.47 -9.55
CA VAL A 292 -11.48 1.88 -8.80
C VAL A 292 -12.12 0.81 -9.69
N ILE A 293 -12.02 -0.45 -9.25
CA ILE A 293 -12.41 -1.62 -10.05
C ILE A 293 -13.52 -2.36 -9.30
N SER A 294 -14.61 -2.68 -9.98
CA SER A 294 -15.71 -3.44 -9.39
C SER A 294 -15.28 -4.90 -9.09
N PRO A 295 -16.02 -5.63 -8.23
CA PRO A 295 -15.77 -7.06 -7.99
C PRO A 295 -15.82 -7.94 -9.25
N ALA A 296 -16.50 -7.45 -10.30
CA ALA A 296 -16.58 -8.12 -11.61
C ALA A 296 -15.40 -7.79 -12.55
N GLY A 297 -14.40 -7.00 -12.10
CA GLY A 297 -13.26 -6.60 -12.92
C GLY A 297 -13.53 -5.42 -13.86
N LYS A 298 -14.61 -4.65 -13.65
CA LYS A 298 -14.91 -3.47 -14.46
C LYS A 298 -14.22 -2.24 -13.87
N HIS A 299 -13.50 -1.49 -14.69
CA HIS A 299 -12.94 -0.19 -14.33
C HIS A 299 -14.07 0.85 -14.20
N LEU A 300 -14.33 1.33 -12.99
CA LEU A 300 -15.40 2.28 -12.67
C LEU A 300 -14.93 3.74 -12.86
N GLY A 301 -13.64 3.98 -12.69
CA GLY A 301 -13.02 5.29 -12.85
C GLY A 301 -11.69 5.40 -12.12
N THR A 302 -11.03 6.55 -12.29
CA THR A 302 -9.71 6.81 -11.73
C THR A 302 -9.73 8.05 -10.82
N ILE A 303 -9.26 7.92 -9.60
CA ILE A 303 -8.88 9.04 -8.75
C ILE A 303 -7.50 9.47 -9.21
N LYS A 304 -7.44 10.60 -9.93
CA LYS A 304 -6.18 11.11 -10.50
C LYS A 304 -5.28 11.64 -9.41
N VAL A 305 -4.02 11.22 -9.41
CA VAL A 305 -2.98 11.68 -8.49
C VAL A 305 -1.88 12.34 -9.31
N PRO A 306 -1.35 13.52 -8.90
CA PRO A 306 -0.33 14.24 -9.66
C PRO A 306 1.00 13.50 -9.81
N GLU A 307 1.24 12.50 -8.96
CA GLU A 307 2.45 11.68 -8.92
C GLU A 307 2.13 10.21 -9.19
N ILE A 308 3.15 9.41 -9.51
CA ILE A 308 2.98 7.95 -9.63
C ILE A 308 2.66 7.40 -8.24
N VAL A 309 1.51 6.74 -8.14
CA VAL A 309 1.06 6.10 -6.91
C VAL A 309 1.79 4.79 -6.70
N SER A 310 2.25 4.57 -5.48
CA SER A 310 2.84 3.32 -5.03
C SER A 310 1.81 2.43 -4.31
N ASN A 311 1.17 2.93 -3.25
CA ASN A 311 0.29 2.10 -2.44
C ASN A 311 -0.85 2.91 -1.80
N VAL A 312 -1.79 2.21 -1.15
CA VAL A 312 -2.94 2.83 -0.49
C VAL A 312 -3.27 2.11 0.82
N ALA A 313 -3.89 2.83 1.77
CA ALA A 313 -4.43 2.27 3.00
C ALA A 313 -5.73 2.95 3.40
N TRP A 314 -6.63 2.18 3.97
CA TRP A 314 -7.81 2.71 4.62
C TRP A 314 -7.48 3.22 6.01
N GLY A 315 -8.06 4.36 6.40
CA GLY A 315 -7.84 4.94 7.72
C GLY A 315 -9.00 5.78 8.23
N ASP A 316 -8.72 6.54 9.28
CA ASP A 316 -9.65 7.19 10.20
C ASP A 316 -10.50 6.18 11.01
N ALA A 317 -11.21 6.66 12.03
CA ALA A 317 -11.99 5.82 12.93
C ALA A 317 -13.11 5.02 12.23
N ASP A 318 -13.61 5.51 11.10
CA ASP A 318 -14.66 4.88 10.31
C ASP A 318 -14.16 4.18 9.04
N HIS A 319 -12.83 4.11 8.88
CA HIS A 319 -12.15 3.47 7.74
C HIS A 319 -12.65 3.95 6.35
N LYS A 320 -13.10 5.21 6.23
CA LYS A 320 -13.58 5.77 4.96
C LYS A 320 -12.61 6.72 4.27
N THR A 321 -11.47 7.01 4.87
CA THR A 321 -10.42 7.78 4.22
C THR A 321 -9.41 6.84 3.58
N LEU A 322 -9.18 7.01 2.29
CA LEU A 322 -8.11 6.34 1.56
C LEU A 322 -6.86 7.22 1.62
N TYR A 323 -5.83 6.75 2.30
CA TYR A 323 -4.49 7.33 2.32
C TYR A 323 -3.67 6.74 1.18
N ILE A 324 -2.85 7.56 0.54
CA ILE A 324 -2.17 7.23 -0.72
C ILE A 324 -0.71 7.65 -0.59
N THR A 325 0.21 6.72 -0.74
CA THR A 325 1.63 7.02 -0.95
C THR A 325 1.89 7.19 -2.44
N ALA A 326 2.62 8.23 -2.82
CA ALA A 326 2.90 8.51 -4.22
C ALA A 326 4.26 9.21 -4.37
N SER A 327 5.19 8.59 -5.04
CA SER A 327 6.56 9.07 -5.29
C SER A 327 7.18 9.82 -4.09
N THR A 328 6.91 11.12 -3.94
CA THR A 328 7.51 12.01 -2.95
C THR A 328 6.50 12.64 -2.00
N SER A 329 5.23 12.21 -2.04
CA SER A 329 4.13 12.84 -1.29
C SER A 329 3.14 11.82 -0.74
N ILE A 330 2.40 12.25 0.28
CA ILE A 330 1.28 11.52 0.85
C ILE A 330 0.00 12.29 0.56
N TYR A 331 -1.01 11.58 0.07
CA TYR A 331 -2.33 12.13 -0.20
C TYR A 331 -3.40 11.41 0.60
N ARG A 332 -4.58 12.01 0.68
CA ARG A 332 -5.79 11.35 1.18
C ARG A 332 -7.02 11.80 0.41
N ILE A 333 -8.02 10.94 0.39
CA ILE A 333 -9.35 11.26 -0.14
C ILE A 333 -10.42 10.57 0.70
N ARG A 334 -11.52 11.28 0.97
CA ARG A 334 -12.66 10.75 1.69
C ARG A 334 -13.60 10.01 0.74
N LEU A 335 -13.93 8.76 1.08
CA LEU A 335 -14.82 7.88 0.31
C LEU A 335 -16.11 7.59 1.08
N LYS A 336 -17.12 7.01 0.41
CA LYS A 336 -18.42 6.71 0.98
C LYS A 336 -18.46 5.34 1.68
N ILE A 337 -17.68 4.39 1.19
CA ILE A 337 -17.64 3.01 1.66
C ILE A 337 -16.36 2.80 2.46
N PRO A 338 -16.42 2.13 3.62
CA PRO A 338 -15.20 1.82 4.38
C PRO A 338 -14.39 0.73 3.71
N GLY A 339 -13.09 0.71 4.00
CA GLY A 339 -12.20 -0.38 3.63
C GLY A 339 -12.56 -1.70 4.30
N ALA A 340 -12.33 -2.80 3.61
CA ALA A 340 -12.49 -4.12 4.19
C ALA A 340 -11.48 -4.33 5.33
N SER A 341 -11.98 -4.81 6.47
CA SER A 341 -11.14 -5.19 7.62
C SER A 341 -11.15 -6.70 7.77
N PHE A 342 -9.96 -7.31 7.74
CA PHE A 342 -9.75 -8.75 7.95
C PHE A 342 -9.36 -9.05 9.41
N ALA A 343 -9.06 -8.01 10.18
CA ALA A 343 -8.78 -8.09 11.59
C ALA A 343 -10.09 -8.06 12.39
N LYS A 344 -10.79 -9.19 12.51
CA LYS A 344 -11.83 -9.30 13.54
C LYS A 344 -11.11 -9.48 14.88
N GLY A 345 -11.01 -8.38 15.64
CA GLY A 345 -10.71 -8.44 17.06
C GLY A 345 -11.74 -9.36 17.72
N SER A 346 -11.33 -10.16 18.70
CA SER A 346 -12.27 -10.83 19.60
C SER A 346 -13.19 -9.74 20.14
N GLU A 347 -14.48 -9.79 19.83
CA GLU A 347 -15.47 -9.06 20.61
C GLU A 347 -15.29 -9.58 22.05
N THR A 348 -14.54 -8.83 22.85
CA THR A 348 -14.59 -8.98 24.31
C THR A 348 -15.99 -8.54 24.68
N GLY A 349 -16.87 -9.53 24.79
CA GLY A 349 -18.21 -9.32 25.24
C GLY A 349 -18.17 -8.57 26.57
N SER A 350 -18.62 -7.33 26.55
CA SER A 350 -19.04 -6.62 27.74
C SER A 350 -20.27 -7.37 28.28
N ARG A 351 -20.08 -8.17 29.31
CA ARG A 351 -21.12 -8.55 30.26
C ARG A 351 -21.03 -7.65 31.48
#